data_82c382bb25234901aa996f06a3d81ede
#
_entry.id   82c382bb25234901aa996f06a3d81ede
#
_cell.length_a   1.000
_cell.length_b   1.000
_cell.length_c   1.000
_cell.angle_alpha   90.00
_cell.angle_beta   90.00
_cell.angle_gamma   90.00
#
_symmetry.space_group_name_H-M   'P 1'
#
loop_
_entity.id
_entity.type
_entity.pdbx_description
1 polymer ?
#
loop_
_entity_poly.entity_id
_entity_poly.type
_entity_poly.pdbx_seq_one_letter_code
_entity_poly.pdbx_strand_id
1 'polypeptide(L)'
;MNFNFPSLADRFIRYAKIDTQADPYSNTSPSTEKQKNLSNLLLNELKVEGIKVEQDQFGYIYAELPSNSEKNLATICFCAHMDTAPDCSGTNVKPILHKNYQGEDIILPDDPSIKISVSEFPELLHKTGQDIITASGLTLLGSDDKSGITAIMEALIFLHRNPQIKHGIIKALFTTDEEIGRGVNHVDLKKLAADYCYTMDSGDVGYLEDETFSADACSVIITGVSTHPGYAKNRMENAIKIASEIIAALPKDKLSPETTEHKEGFIHPMKLEAQLESAKIDFIIRDFVTSKLNDHVKVLKDACEKVIINYPNSKYTLNQTEQYRNMKEVLVNHPQVMSYAVQAIQEAGIPL
;
A
#
# COMPACT_ATOMS: atom_id res chain seq x y z
N MET A 1 -13.19 26.49 -9.11
CA MET A 1 -14.38 26.04 -9.88
C MET A 1 -15.06 24.97 -9.08
N ASN A 2 -16.37 25.08 -8.80
CA ASN A 2 -17.10 23.99 -8.16
C ASN A 2 -17.51 22.99 -9.23
N PHE A 3 -16.83 21.87 -9.30
CA PHE A 3 -17.20 20.75 -10.14
C PHE A 3 -18.25 19.90 -9.40
N ASN A 4 -19.29 19.47 -10.11
CA ASN A 4 -20.32 18.58 -9.56
C ASN A 4 -20.17 17.20 -10.20
N PHE A 5 -19.93 16.18 -9.38
CA PHE A 5 -19.81 14.78 -9.80
C PHE A 5 -20.95 13.95 -9.18
N PRO A 6 -22.17 14.04 -9.70
CA PRO A 6 -23.33 13.39 -9.10
C PRO A 6 -23.24 11.87 -9.07
N SER A 7 -22.39 11.28 -9.90
CA SER A 7 -22.16 9.83 -10.00
C SER A 7 -21.09 9.30 -9.06
N LEU A 8 -20.35 10.16 -8.34
CA LEU A 8 -19.17 9.77 -7.57
C LEU A 8 -19.48 8.67 -6.53
N ALA A 9 -20.48 8.91 -5.65
CA ALA A 9 -20.86 7.93 -4.62
C ALA A 9 -21.40 6.63 -5.22
N ASP A 10 -22.23 6.71 -6.27
CA ASP A 10 -22.81 5.54 -6.94
C ASP A 10 -21.72 4.71 -7.63
N ARG A 11 -20.74 5.34 -8.25
CA ARG A 11 -19.58 4.69 -8.86
C ARG A 11 -18.75 3.97 -7.80
N PHE A 12 -18.37 4.66 -6.72
CA PHE A 12 -17.64 4.06 -5.62
C PHE A 12 -18.38 2.85 -5.03
N ILE A 13 -19.69 2.98 -4.74
CA ILE A 13 -20.52 1.89 -4.22
C ILE A 13 -20.52 0.67 -5.15
N ARG A 14 -20.54 0.88 -6.48
CA ARG A 14 -20.45 -0.24 -7.43
C ARG A 14 -19.09 -0.93 -7.37
N TYR A 15 -18.00 -0.16 -7.30
CA TYR A 15 -16.65 -0.72 -7.23
C TYR A 15 -16.39 -1.44 -5.90
N ALA A 16 -16.83 -0.86 -4.78
CA ALA A 16 -16.69 -1.44 -3.45
C ALA A 16 -17.35 -2.83 -3.32
N LYS A 17 -18.44 -3.08 -4.07
CA LYS A 17 -19.15 -4.39 -4.07
C LYS A 17 -18.38 -5.51 -4.77
N ILE A 18 -17.36 -5.20 -5.57
CA ILE A 18 -16.58 -6.19 -6.30
C ILE A 18 -15.48 -6.72 -5.37
N ASP A 19 -15.48 -8.01 -5.14
CA ASP A 19 -14.41 -8.67 -4.40
C ASP A 19 -13.12 -8.68 -5.26
N THR A 20 -12.08 -8.05 -4.73
CA THR A 20 -10.76 -7.93 -5.38
C THR A 20 -9.61 -8.26 -4.43
N GLN A 21 -9.91 -8.96 -3.35
CA GLN A 21 -8.92 -9.27 -2.31
C GLN A 21 -7.70 -10.00 -2.87
N ALA A 22 -6.50 -9.50 -2.52
CA ALA A 22 -5.22 -10.10 -2.85
C ALA A 22 -4.95 -11.38 -2.02
N ASP A 23 -4.03 -12.22 -2.50
CA ASP A 23 -3.56 -13.42 -1.78
C ASP A 23 -2.03 -13.41 -1.68
N PRO A 24 -1.44 -13.13 -0.50
CA PRO A 24 0.01 -13.06 -0.31
C PRO A 24 0.71 -14.41 -0.51
N TYR A 25 -0.01 -15.52 -0.46
CA TYR A 25 0.53 -16.87 -0.62
C TYR A 25 0.48 -17.37 -2.07
N SER A 26 -0.23 -16.68 -2.95
CA SER A 26 -0.31 -17.01 -4.38
C SER A 26 1.01 -16.70 -5.09
N ASN A 27 1.36 -17.57 -6.05
CA ASN A 27 2.50 -17.36 -6.95
C ASN A 27 2.08 -16.83 -8.35
N THR A 28 0.80 -16.53 -8.53
CA THR A 28 0.30 -15.97 -9.79
C THR A 28 0.30 -14.44 -9.76
N SER A 29 0.15 -13.82 -10.94
CA SER A 29 -0.12 -12.38 -11.07
C SER A 29 -1.25 -12.17 -12.10
N PRO A 30 -2.37 -11.56 -11.67
CA PRO A 30 -2.65 -11.17 -10.29
C PRO A 30 -2.69 -12.36 -9.33
N SER A 31 -2.51 -12.09 -8.05
CA SER A 31 -2.52 -13.11 -6.99
C SER A 31 -3.89 -13.81 -6.89
N THR A 32 -4.95 -13.12 -7.28
CA THR A 32 -6.30 -13.68 -7.41
C THR A 32 -6.95 -13.20 -8.71
N GLU A 33 -7.58 -14.13 -9.45
CA GLU A 33 -8.30 -13.79 -10.69
C GLU A 33 -9.50 -12.87 -10.48
N LYS A 34 -10.06 -12.82 -9.27
CA LYS A 34 -11.20 -11.94 -8.95
C LYS A 34 -10.88 -10.45 -9.08
N GLN A 35 -9.62 -10.04 -8.98
CA GLN A 35 -9.19 -8.66 -9.24
C GLN A 35 -9.52 -8.22 -10.67
N LYS A 36 -9.47 -9.15 -11.64
CA LYS A 36 -9.83 -8.87 -13.04
C LYS A 36 -11.32 -8.52 -13.23
N ASN A 37 -12.19 -8.81 -12.26
CA ASN A 37 -13.59 -8.40 -12.35
C ASN A 37 -13.72 -6.87 -12.33
N LEU A 38 -12.99 -6.19 -11.43
CA LEU A 38 -12.95 -4.74 -11.40
C LEU A 38 -12.22 -4.20 -12.63
N SER A 39 -11.07 -4.76 -12.98
CA SER A 39 -10.31 -4.39 -14.17
C SER A 39 -11.17 -4.43 -15.45
N ASN A 40 -11.95 -5.49 -15.65
CA ASN A 40 -12.88 -5.62 -16.80
C ASN A 40 -13.98 -4.57 -16.78
N LEU A 41 -14.49 -4.22 -15.59
CA LEU A 41 -15.50 -3.17 -15.46
C LEU A 41 -14.92 -1.81 -15.86
N LEU A 42 -13.74 -1.45 -15.35
CA LEU A 42 -13.04 -0.19 -15.68
C LEU A 42 -12.74 -0.10 -17.18
N LEU A 43 -12.23 -1.19 -17.77
CA LEU A 43 -12.00 -1.30 -19.21
C LEU A 43 -13.25 -1.00 -20.01
N ASN A 44 -14.37 -1.60 -19.61
CA ASN A 44 -15.67 -1.44 -20.32
C ASN A 44 -16.24 -0.02 -20.15
N GLU A 45 -16.18 0.55 -18.94
CA GLU A 45 -16.65 1.91 -18.70
C GLU A 45 -15.86 2.94 -19.54
N LEU A 46 -14.54 2.84 -19.59
CA LEU A 46 -13.70 3.72 -20.39
C LEU A 46 -13.92 3.55 -21.89
N LYS A 47 -14.13 2.30 -22.37
CA LYS A 47 -14.47 2.04 -23.77
C LYS A 47 -15.81 2.64 -24.17
N VAL A 48 -16.83 2.53 -23.31
CA VAL A 48 -18.15 3.11 -23.56
C VAL A 48 -18.07 4.63 -23.66
N GLU A 49 -17.21 5.26 -22.86
CA GLU A 49 -16.97 6.71 -22.94
C GLU A 49 -16.14 7.12 -24.17
N GLY A 50 -15.55 6.18 -24.91
CA GLY A 50 -14.67 6.47 -26.05
C GLY A 50 -13.26 6.88 -25.65
N ILE A 51 -12.86 6.66 -24.41
CA ILE A 51 -11.51 6.91 -23.93
C ILE A 51 -10.61 5.75 -24.36
N LYS A 52 -9.42 6.07 -24.89
CA LYS A 52 -8.43 5.05 -25.26
C LYS A 52 -7.98 4.28 -24.03
N VAL A 53 -8.16 2.95 -24.06
CA VAL A 53 -7.85 2.09 -22.91
C VAL A 53 -7.43 0.71 -23.37
N GLU A 54 -6.52 0.11 -22.63
CA GLU A 54 -6.00 -1.23 -22.85
C GLU A 54 -5.83 -1.95 -21.50
N GLN A 55 -6.11 -3.25 -21.49
CA GLN A 55 -5.85 -4.14 -20.36
C GLN A 55 -4.77 -5.14 -20.77
N ASP A 56 -3.81 -5.37 -19.89
CA ASP A 56 -2.78 -6.40 -20.13
C ASP A 56 -3.17 -7.76 -19.52
N GLN A 57 -2.30 -8.74 -19.70
CA GLN A 57 -2.51 -10.10 -19.21
C GLN A 57 -2.56 -10.21 -17.67
N PHE A 58 -1.97 -9.25 -16.96
CA PHE A 58 -1.94 -9.17 -15.50
C PHE A 58 -3.16 -8.42 -14.94
N GLY A 59 -4.02 -7.91 -15.83
CA GLY A 59 -5.19 -7.13 -15.46
C GLY A 59 -4.92 -5.65 -15.24
N TYR A 60 -3.72 -5.15 -15.49
CA TYR A 60 -3.44 -3.72 -15.42
C TYR A 60 -4.19 -2.97 -16.50
N ILE A 61 -4.73 -1.83 -16.14
CA ILE A 61 -5.43 -0.92 -17.07
C ILE A 61 -4.54 0.28 -17.37
N TYR A 62 -4.33 0.52 -18.65
CA TYR A 62 -3.64 1.69 -19.19
C TYR A 62 -4.65 2.53 -19.96
N ALA A 63 -5.04 3.68 -19.43
CA ALA A 63 -5.93 4.60 -20.11
C ALA A 63 -5.19 5.87 -20.55
N GLU A 64 -5.67 6.48 -21.62
CA GLU A 64 -5.09 7.71 -22.19
C GLU A 64 -6.18 8.68 -22.63
N LEU A 65 -6.09 9.90 -22.13
CA LEU A 65 -6.81 11.03 -22.65
C LEU A 65 -5.81 11.91 -23.45
N PRO A 66 -5.95 12.02 -24.78
CA PRO A 66 -5.00 12.77 -25.60
C PRO A 66 -5.04 14.26 -25.28
N SER A 67 -3.91 14.94 -25.47
CA SER A 67 -3.86 16.40 -25.31
C SER A 67 -4.88 17.10 -26.21
N ASN A 68 -5.55 18.09 -25.66
CA ASN A 68 -6.37 19.04 -26.41
C ASN A 68 -5.79 20.48 -26.39
N SER A 69 -4.52 20.61 -25.99
CA SER A 69 -3.75 21.84 -25.93
C SER A 69 -2.71 21.88 -27.05
N GLU A 70 -2.47 23.07 -27.61
CA GLU A 70 -1.36 23.33 -28.58
C GLU A 70 0.00 23.47 -27.89
N LYS A 71 0.01 23.57 -26.55
CA LYS A 71 1.25 23.68 -25.78
C LYS A 71 1.90 22.30 -25.64
N ASN A 72 3.23 22.28 -25.68
CA ASN A 72 3.99 21.08 -25.29
C ASN A 72 3.99 20.97 -23.76
N LEU A 73 3.15 20.09 -23.23
CA LEU A 73 2.96 19.85 -21.80
C LEU A 73 3.45 18.47 -21.43
N ALA A 74 3.91 18.30 -20.21
CA ALA A 74 4.28 17.01 -19.66
C ALA A 74 3.09 16.04 -19.68
N THR A 75 3.36 14.76 -19.93
CA THR A 75 2.40 13.69 -19.79
C THR A 75 2.29 13.29 -18.33
N ILE A 76 1.11 13.44 -17.75
CA ILE A 76 0.86 13.13 -16.34
C ILE A 76 0.06 11.84 -16.23
N CYS A 77 0.47 10.97 -15.34
CA CYS A 77 -0.28 9.77 -14.96
C CYS A 77 -0.90 9.94 -13.58
N PHE A 78 -2.09 9.38 -13.40
CA PHE A 78 -2.68 9.11 -12.09
C PHE A 78 -2.77 7.60 -11.91
N CYS A 79 -2.38 7.11 -10.73
CA CYS A 79 -2.33 5.70 -10.41
C CYS A 79 -3.19 5.38 -9.18
N ALA A 80 -3.84 4.22 -9.19
CA ALA A 80 -4.59 3.65 -8.09
C ALA A 80 -4.57 2.13 -8.18
N HIS A 81 -4.71 1.41 -7.05
CA HIS A 81 -4.75 -0.05 -7.09
C HIS A 81 -6.18 -0.60 -6.97
N MET A 82 -6.38 -1.78 -7.54
CA MET A 82 -7.70 -2.42 -7.61
C MET A 82 -7.94 -3.44 -6.51
N ASP A 83 -6.87 -4.04 -6.00
CA ASP A 83 -6.97 -5.06 -4.96
C ASP A 83 -7.31 -4.47 -3.60
N THR A 84 -7.70 -5.33 -2.69
CA THR A 84 -7.93 -4.99 -1.28
C THR A 84 -7.11 -5.92 -0.40
N ALA A 85 -6.78 -5.42 0.81
CA ALA A 85 -5.95 -6.09 1.78
C ALA A 85 -6.45 -7.50 2.12
N PRO A 86 -5.53 -8.47 2.34
CA PRO A 86 -5.88 -9.84 2.68
C PRO A 86 -6.35 -10.02 4.13
N ASP A 87 -6.16 -9.02 4.99
CA ASP A 87 -6.35 -9.13 6.45
C ASP A 87 -7.81 -9.22 6.87
N CYS A 88 -8.73 -8.73 6.05
CA CYS A 88 -10.17 -8.78 6.29
C CYS A 88 -10.92 -9.09 5.00
N SER A 89 -12.07 -9.77 5.12
CA SER A 89 -12.85 -10.20 3.96
C SER A 89 -13.31 -9.04 3.08
N GLY A 90 -13.08 -9.15 1.76
CA GLY A 90 -13.66 -8.30 0.71
C GLY A 90 -14.86 -8.93 0.00
N THR A 91 -15.41 -10.04 0.53
CA THR A 91 -16.49 -10.80 -0.11
C THR A 91 -17.85 -10.32 0.36
N ASN A 92 -18.79 -10.08 -0.57
CA ASN A 92 -20.15 -9.62 -0.28
C ASN A 92 -20.20 -8.26 0.46
N VAL A 93 -19.34 -7.35 0.11
CA VAL A 93 -19.33 -6.00 0.67
C VAL A 93 -20.67 -5.32 0.48
N LYS A 94 -21.23 -4.77 1.55
CA LYS A 94 -22.49 -4.02 1.58
C LYS A 94 -22.21 -2.56 1.96
N PRO A 95 -21.90 -1.70 0.99
CA PRO A 95 -21.70 -0.28 1.27
C PRO A 95 -22.99 0.40 1.71
N ILE A 96 -22.92 1.21 2.75
CA ILE A 96 -24.02 1.96 3.33
C ILE A 96 -23.72 3.45 3.21
N LEU A 97 -24.62 4.20 2.56
CA LEU A 97 -24.52 5.64 2.45
C LEU A 97 -25.30 6.31 3.60
N HIS A 98 -24.56 6.93 4.51
CA HIS A 98 -25.10 7.78 5.59
C HIS A 98 -25.13 9.22 5.09
N LYS A 99 -26.35 9.70 4.76
CA LYS A 99 -26.51 11.06 4.24
C LYS A 99 -26.54 12.09 5.37
N ASN A 100 -25.88 13.22 5.13
CA ASN A 100 -25.90 14.39 6.02
C ASN A 100 -25.62 13.99 7.47
N TYR A 101 -24.46 13.34 7.68
CA TYR A 101 -24.01 12.84 8.99
C TYR A 101 -24.10 13.91 10.08
N GLN A 102 -24.60 13.56 11.27
CA GLN A 102 -24.88 14.53 12.34
C GLN A 102 -23.91 14.48 13.51
N GLY A 103 -22.89 13.62 13.48
CA GLY A 103 -21.84 13.55 14.52
C GLY A 103 -22.06 12.46 15.57
N GLU A 104 -22.98 11.51 15.33
CA GLU A 104 -23.22 10.35 16.20
C GLU A 104 -22.30 9.17 15.87
N ASP A 105 -22.17 8.22 16.81
CA ASP A 105 -21.53 6.93 16.53
C ASP A 105 -22.27 6.19 15.42
N ILE A 106 -21.55 5.62 14.45
CA ILE A 106 -22.13 4.83 13.36
C ILE A 106 -22.12 3.36 13.77
N ILE A 107 -23.28 2.78 14.02
CA ILE A 107 -23.45 1.36 14.32
C ILE A 107 -23.55 0.58 13.01
N LEU A 108 -22.76 -0.49 12.87
CA LEU A 108 -22.71 -1.30 11.65
C LEU A 108 -23.74 -2.43 11.75
N PRO A 109 -24.71 -2.52 10.83
CA PRO A 109 -25.93 -3.31 11.03
C PRO A 109 -25.74 -4.83 10.96
N ASP A 110 -24.72 -5.34 10.26
CA ASP A 110 -24.47 -6.79 10.19
C ASP A 110 -23.76 -7.33 11.45
N ASP A 111 -23.12 -6.44 12.22
CA ASP A 111 -22.62 -6.71 13.57
C ASP A 111 -22.76 -5.46 14.44
N PRO A 112 -23.86 -5.30 15.19
CA PRO A 112 -24.10 -4.13 16.03
C PRO A 112 -23.11 -3.95 17.21
N SER A 113 -22.26 -4.93 17.48
CA SER A 113 -21.16 -4.79 18.44
C SER A 113 -20.00 -3.97 17.87
N ILE A 114 -19.93 -3.85 16.55
CA ILE A 114 -18.95 -3.03 15.82
C ILE A 114 -19.56 -1.67 15.53
N LYS A 115 -18.89 -0.62 15.99
CA LYS A 115 -19.28 0.76 15.70
C LYS A 115 -18.05 1.59 15.35
N ILE A 116 -18.26 2.61 14.54
CA ILE A 116 -17.28 3.66 14.30
C ILE A 116 -17.62 4.77 15.26
N SER A 117 -16.84 4.90 16.33
CA SER A 117 -17.17 5.74 17.48
C SER A 117 -16.45 7.08 17.35
N VAL A 118 -17.16 8.16 17.63
CA VAL A 118 -16.59 9.51 17.72
C VAL A 118 -15.50 9.61 18.79
N SER A 119 -15.58 8.80 19.85
CA SER A 119 -14.54 8.77 20.89
C SER A 119 -13.24 8.10 20.44
N GLU A 120 -13.30 7.16 19.50
CA GLU A 120 -12.14 6.51 18.90
C GLU A 120 -11.61 7.29 17.69
N PHE A 121 -12.52 7.88 16.91
CA PHE A 121 -12.25 8.61 15.67
C PHE A 121 -12.83 10.03 15.77
N PRO A 122 -12.21 10.94 16.53
CA PRO A 122 -12.72 12.29 16.76
C PRO A 122 -12.85 13.12 15.47
N GLU A 123 -12.10 12.79 14.44
CA GLU A 123 -12.15 13.40 13.10
C GLU A 123 -13.52 13.25 12.42
N LEU A 124 -14.34 12.29 12.83
CA LEU A 124 -15.73 12.18 12.37
C LEU A 124 -16.55 13.45 12.63
N LEU A 125 -16.25 14.19 13.71
CA LEU A 125 -16.93 15.46 13.97
C LEU A 125 -16.68 16.51 12.88
N HIS A 126 -15.53 16.43 12.20
CA HIS A 126 -15.23 17.31 11.06
C HIS A 126 -16.00 16.92 9.79
N LYS A 127 -16.70 15.78 9.81
CA LYS A 127 -17.52 15.29 8.67
C LYS A 127 -19.00 15.60 8.86
N THR A 128 -19.41 16.31 9.94
CA THR A 128 -20.80 16.70 10.16
C THR A 128 -21.36 17.48 8.97
N GLY A 129 -22.53 17.08 8.50
CA GLY A 129 -23.19 17.64 7.32
C GLY A 129 -22.71 17.04 5.98
N GLN A 130 -21.76 16.13 6.00
CA GLN A 130 -21.28 15.42 4.83
C GLN A 130 -21.93 14.03 4.69
N ASP A 131 -21.84 13.46 3.52
CA ASP A 131 -22.24 12.07 3.28
C ASP A 131 -21.06 11.16 3.61
N ILE A 132 -21.29 10.06 4.33
CA ILE A 132 -20.30 9.05 4.71
C ILE A 132 -20.71 7.70 4.14
N ILE A 133 -19.77 6.93 3.62
CA ILE A 133 -19.97 5.55 3.18
C ILE A 133 -19.20 4.62 4.08
N THR A 134 -19.88 3.60 4.63
CA THR A 134 -19.27 2.54 5.45
C THR A 134 -19.55 1.16 4.86
N ALA A 135 -18.80 0.15 5.30
CA ALA A 135 -19.22 -1.24 5.20
C ALA A 135 -20.31 -1.55 6.25
N SER A 136 -20.85 -2.77 6.22
CA SER A 136 -21.94 -3.20 7.11
C SER A 136 -21.46 -3.84 8.43
N GLY A 137 -20.15 -4.07 8.62
CA GLY A 137 -19.54 -4.60 9.85
C GLY A 137 -18.81 -5.94 9.73
N LEU A 138 -18.98 -6.67 8.63
CA LEU A 138 -18.37 -8.00 8.44
C LEU A 138 -17.26 -8.03 7.38
N THR A 139 -17.02 -6.90 6.69
CA THR A 139 -16.06 -6.82 5.60
C THR A 139 -15.30 -5.51 5.62
N LEU A 140 -14.18 -5.44 4.89
CA LEU A 140 -13.64 -4.17 4.44
C LEU A 140 -14.67 -3.42 3.60
N LEU A 141 -14.59 -2.09 3.57
CA LEU A 141 -15.28 -1.28 2.56
C LEU A 141 -14.53 -1.34 1.22
N GLY A 142 -13.21 -1.41 1.28
CA GLY A 142 -12.31 -1.35 0.12
C GLY A 142 -12.18 0.07 -0.44
N SER A 143 -12.28 1.09 0.43
CA SER A 143 -12.04 2.47 0.02
C SER A 143 -10.58 2.70 -0.36
N ASP A 144 -9.69 2.03 0.26
CA ASP A 144 -8.33 1.75 -0.13
C ASP A 144 -8.33 0.59 -1.16
N ASP A 145 -8.05 0.82 -2.48
CA ASP A 145 -7.91 2.16 -3.07
C ASP A 145 -8.98 2.41 -4.16
N LYS A 146 -10.19 1.85 -3.98
CA LYS A 146 -11.30 2.08 -4.92
C LYS A 146 -11.83 3.51 -4.89
N SER A 147 -11.50 4.28 -3.85
CA SER A 147 -11.77 5.72 -3.81
C SER A 147 -10.88 6.48 -4.79
N GLY A 148 -9.58 6.19 -4.82
CA GLY A 148 -8.65 6.74 -5.80
C GLY A 148 -9.03 6.36 -7.23
N ILE A 149 -9.37 5.08 -7.47
CA ILE A 149 -9.91 4.64 -8.77
C ILE A 149 -11.13 5.49 -9.16
N THR A 150 -12.07 5.67 -8.24
CA THR A 150 -13.30 6.42 -8.49
C THR A 150 -12.98 7.87 -8.87
N ALA A 151 -12.09 8.52 -8.13
CA ALA A 151 -11.67 9.89 -8.40
C ALA A 151 -11.01 10.05 -9.78
N ILE A 152 -10.11 9.13 -10.14
CA ILE A 152 -9.43 9.12 -11.45
C ILE A 152 -10.44 8.91 -12.57
N MET A 153 -11.34 7.95 -12.44
CA MET A 153 -12.35 7.64 -13.44
C MET A 153 -13.30 8.84 -13.70
N GLU A 154 -13.79 9.48 -12.63
CA GLU A 154 -14.65 10.65 -12.75
C GLU A 154 -13.89 11.84 -13.39
N ALA A 155 -12.63 12.05 -13.02
CA ALA A 155 -11.82 13.11 -13.60
C ALA A 155 -11.58 12.91 -15.11
N LEU A 156 -11.21 11.69 -15.52
CA LEU A 156 -10.99 11.36 -16.94
C LEU A 156 -12.27 11.55 -17.77
N ILE A 157 -13.39 11.03 -17.30
CA ILE A 157 -14.68 11.13 -17.98
C ILE A 157 -15.15 12.59 -18.05
N PHE A 158 -14.97 13.33 -16.94
CA PHE A 158 -15.32 14.75 -16.91
C PHE A 158 -14.49 15.55 -17.92
N LEU A 159 -13.17 15.38 -17.96
CA LEU A 159 -12.32 16.08 -18.92
C LEU A 159 -12.62 15.69 -20.37
N HIS A 160 -12.88 14.40 -20.62
CA HIS A 160 -13.28 13.93 -21.95
C HIS A 160 -14.56 14.57 -22.45
N ARG A 161 -15.55 14.74 -21.58
CA ARG A 161 -16.85 15.35 -21.90
C ARG A 161 -16.81 16.89 -21.95
N ASN A 162 -15.71 17.51 -21.47
CA ASN A 162 -15.56 18.96 -21.40
C ASN A 162 -14.29 19.46 -22.15
N PRO A 163 -14.22 19.32 -23.49
CA PRO A 163 -13.02 19.61 -24.28
C PRO A 163 -12.59 21.09 -24.28
N GLN A 164 -13.43 21.99 -23.74
CA GLN A 164 -13.07 23.39 -23.50
C GLN A 164 -12.04 23.54 -22.37
N ILE A 165 -11.93 22.57 -21.46
CA ILE A 165 -10.87 22.54 -20.41
C ILE A 165 -9.61 22.02 -21.07
N LYS A 166 -8.59 22.88 -21.19
CA LYS A 166 -7.35 22.54 -21.86
C LYS A 166 -6.40 21.75 -20.93
N HIS A 167 -5.86 20.66 -21.46
CA HIS A 167 -4.91 19.80 -20.75
C HIS A 167 -3.88 19.18 -21.70
N GLY A 168 -2.77 18.72 -21.15
CA GLY A 168 -1.79 17.85 -21.82
C GLY A 168 -2.30 16.42 -21.96
N ILE A 169 -1.42 15.49 -22.28
CA ILE A 169 -1.76 14.05 -22.24
C ILE A 169 -1.94 13.64 -20.78
N ILE A 170 -3.06 13.02 -20.50
CA ILE A 170 -3.35 12.44 -19.16
C ILE A 170 -3.44 10.92 -19.31
N LYS A 171 -2.72 10.22 -18.48
CA LYS A 171 -2.73 8.76 -18.37
C LYS A 171 -3.43 8.35 -17.08
N ALA A 172 -4.01 7.16 -17.08
CA ALA A 172 -4.36 6.48 -15.84
C ALA A 172 -3.79 5.06 -15.86
N LEU A 173 -3.29 4.64 -14.71
CA LEU A 173 -2.80 3.30 -14.46
C LEU A 173 -3.57 2.71 -13.29
N PHE A 174 -4.25 1.58 -13.50
CA PHE A 174 -4.85 0.82 -12.39
C PHE A 174 -4.13 -0.50 -12.28
N THR A 175 -3.61 -0.80 -11.08
CA THR A 175 -2.76 -1.96 -10.82
C THR A 175 -3.46 -3.04 -10.01
N THR A 176 -2.89 -4.23 -9.98
CA THR A 176 -3.28 -5.36 -9.13
C THR A 176 -2.18 -5.62 -8.10
N ASP A 177 -2.50 -6.31 -6.99
CA ASP A 177 -1.53 -6.83 -6.02
C ASP A 177 -0.66 -5.77 -5.30
N GLU A 178 -1.17 -4.54 -5.13
CA GLU A 178 -0.46 -3.50 -4.38
C GLU A 178 -0.32 -3.89 -2.91
N GLU A 179 -1.42 -4.32 -2.29
CA GLU A 179 -1.56 -4.68 -0.87
C GLU A 179 -0.63 -5.82 -0.39
N ILE A 180 -0.04 -6.52 -1.34
CA ILE A 180 0.97 -7.56 -1.10
C ILE A 180 2.36 -7.17 -1.65
N GLY A 181 2.56 -5.87 -1.95
CA GLY A 181 3.83 -5.30 -2.41
C GLY A 181 4.24 -5.71 -3.82
N ARG A 182 3.30 -6.05 -4.70
CA ARG A 182 3.57 -6.49 -6.08
C ARG A 182 2.97 -5.57 -7.14
N GLY A 183 2.34 -4.47 -6.74
CA GLY A 183 1.55 -3.58 -7.61
C GLY A 183 2.29 -3.04 -8.83
N VAL A 184 3.61 -2.91 -8.78
CA VAL A 184 4.41 -2.37 -9.89
C VAL A 184 5.24 -3.41 -10.64
N ASN A 185 5.19 -4.68 -10.24
CA ASN A 185 6.10 -5.71 -10.76
C ASN A 185 6.02 -5.92 -12.27
N HIS A 186 4.87 -5.66 -12.88
CA HIS A 186 4.63 -5.87 -14.30
C HIS A 186 4.24 -4.60 -15.06
N VAL A 187 4.45 -3.42 -14.45
CA VAL A 187 4.16 -2.15 -15.13
C VAL A 187 5.08 -1.96 -16.32
N ASP A 188 4.50 -1.81 -17.50
CA ASP A 188 5.23 -1.44 -18.71
C ASP A 188 5.38 0.09 -18.80
N LEU A 189 6.51 0.60 -18.32
CA LEU A 189 6.82 2.03 -18.34
C LEU A 189 6.90 2.60 -19.75
N LYS A 190 7.27 1.79 -20.78
CA LYS A 190 7.30 2.26 -22.17
C LYS A 190 5.90 2.43 -22.73
N LYS A 191 4.98 1.55 -22.37
CA LYS A 191 3.56 1.66 -22.71
C LYS A 191 2.91 2.81 -21.96
N LEU A 192 3.20 2.95 -20.67
CA LEU A 192 2.71 4.05 -19.85
C LEU A 192 3.19 5.41 -20.42
N ALA A 193 4.46 5.54 -20.73
CA ALA A 193 5.06 6.72 -21.37
C ALA A 193 4.62 8.04 -20.72
N ALA A 194 4.62 8.10 -19.39
CA ALA A 194 4.32 9.29 -18.60
C ALA A 194 5.61 9.91 -18.07
N ASP A 195 5.66 11.26 -18.01
CA ASP A 195 6.78 11.98 -17.42
C ASP A 195 6.72 11.92 -15.89
N TYR A 196 5.50 11.98 -15.33
CA TYR A 196 5.24 11.98 -13.88
C TYR A 196 4.02 11.11 -13.58
N CYS A 197 4.02 10.49 -12.38
CA CYS A 197 2.87 9.76 -11.88
C CYS A 197 2.52 10.23 -10.46
N TYR A 198 1.24 10.45 -10.21
CA TYR A 198 0.67 10.71 -8.89
C TYR A 198 -0.18 9.52 -8.49
N THR A 199 0.17 8.87 -7.38
CA THR A 199 -0.64 7.81 -6.80
C THR A 199 -1.74 8.41 -5.94
N MET A 200 -2.98 8.00 -6.18
CA MET A 200 -4.18 8.51 -5.50
C MET A 200 -4.58 7.61 -4.33
N ASP A 201 -3.63 7.28 -3.50
CA ASP A 201 -3.69 6.29 -2.43
C ASP A 201 -3.14 6.89 -1.14
N SER A 202 -3.71 8.02 -0.75
CA SER A 202 -3.29 8.79 0.42
C SER A 202 -4.39 8.82 1.49
N GLY A 203 -4.02 9.25 2.70
CA GLY A 203 -4.90 9.38 3.84
C GLY A 203 -5.89 10.56 3.75
N ASP A 204 -5.68 11.60 4.55
CA ASP A 204 -6.60 12.73 4.65
C ASP A 204 -6.61 13.64 3.42
N VAL A 205 -7.73 14.34 3.24
CA VAL A 205 -7.90 15.33 2.17
C VAL A 205 -6.87 16.46 2.32
N GLY A 206 -6.10 16.68 1.25
CA GLY A 206 -5.03 17.68 1.21
C GLY A 206 -3.67 17.13 1.62
N TYR A 207 -3.61 15.86 2.04
CA TYR A 207 -2.34 15.22 2.35
C TYR A 207 -1.55 14.92 1.08
N LEU A 208 -0.27 15.24 1.10
CA LEU A 208 0.63 15.02 -0.02
C LEU A 208 1.97 14.48 0.50
N GLU A 209 2.35 13.31 0.04
CA GLU A 209 3.61 12.68 0.39
C GLU A 209 4.66 12.92 -0.70
N ASP A 210 5.83 13.42 -0.29
CA ASP A 210 7.00 13.59 -1.16
C ASP A 210 8.19 12.72 -0.74
N GLU A 211 7.98 11.89 0.27
CA GLU A 211 9.03 11.12 0.91
C GLU A 211 8.50 9.78 1.42
N THR A 212 9.24 8.73 1.18
CA THR A 212 8.95 7.39 1.70
C THR A 212 10.16 6.87 2.49
N PHE A 213 10.00 5.79 3.20
CA PHE A 213 11.17 5.02 3.65
C PHE A 213 11.96 4.51 2.43
N SER A 214 13.25 4.30 2.63
CA SER A 214 14.00 3.26 1.92
C SER A 214 13.84 1.96 2.68
N ALA A 215 13.76 0.84 1.96
CA ALA A 215 13.33 -0.44 2.49
C ALA A 215 14.21 -1.59 2.02
N ASP A 216 14.63 -2.41 2.97
CA ASP A 216 15.22 -3.72 2.72
C ASP A 216 14.45 -4.79 3.50
N ALA A 217 14.37 -5.99 2.95
CA ALA A 217 13.98 -7.19 3.65
C ALA A 217 15.24 -7.95 4.08
N CYS A 218 15.24 -8.50 5.30
CA CYS A 218 16.27 -9.42 5.73
C CYS A 218 15.67 -10.72 6.22
N SER A 219 16.30 -11.85 5.90
CA SER A 219 15.98 -13.13 6.53
C SER A 219 17.19 -13.72 7.23
N VAL A 220 17.00 -14.13 8.48
CA VAL A 220 17.99 -14.86 9.27
C VAL A 220 17.56 -16.32 9.34
N ILE A 221 18.33 -17.20 8.71
CA ILE A 221 18.11 -18.64 8.71
C ILE A 221 19.09 -19.29 9.65
N ILE A 222 18.60 -19.99 10.66
CA ILE A 222 19.39 -20.64 11.70
C ILE A 222 19.32 -22.15 11.49
N THR A 223 20.47 -22.81 11.54
CA THR A 223 20.56 -24.28 11.58
C THR A 223 21.06 -24.68 12.96
N GLY A 224 20.22 -25.35 13.73
CA GLY A 224 20.53 -25.88 15.04
C GLY A 224 21.02 -27.34 14.99
N VAL A 225 21.23 -27.93 16.15
CA VAL A 225 21.63 -29.32 16.31
C VAL A 225 20.63 -30.08 17.17
N SER A 226 19.99 -31.06 16.55
CA SER A 226 19.00 -31.90 17.20
C SER A 226 19.64 -33.15 17.82
N THR A 227 19.10 -33.59 18.91
CA THR A 227 19.34 -34.92 19.49
C THR A 227 18.17 -35.32 20.38
N HIS A 228 18.07 -36.63 20.73
CA HIS A 228 17.03 -37.10 21.64
C HIS A 228 17.13 -36.37 22.99
N PRO A 229 16.04 -35.83 23.55
CA PRO A 229 16.04 -35.05 24.80
C PRO A 229 16.76 -35.71 25.97
N GLY A 230 16.67 -37.04 26.08
CA GLY A 230 17.36 -37.83 27.12
C GLY A 230 18.90 -37.78 27.04
N TYR A 231 19.48 -37.37 25.91
CA TYR A 231 20.92 -37.27 25.67
C TYR A 231 21.35 -35.85 25.24
N ALA A 232 20.49 -34.87 25.45
CA ALA A 232 20.65 -33.52 24.92
C ALA A 232 21.72 -32.67 25.63
N LYS A 233 22.10 -33.02 26.86
CA LYS A 233 23.07 -32.25 27.63
C LYS A 233 24.40 -32.10 26.89
N ASN A 234 24.81 -30.85 26.62
CA ASN A 234 26.03 -30.47 25.89
C ASN A 234 26.10 -30.98 24.43
N ARG A 235 24.93 -31.32 23.83
CA ARG A 235 24.85 -31.84 22.45
C ARG A 235 23.79 -31.15 21.62
N MET A 236 22.67 -30.76 22.24
CA MET A 236 21.56 -30.11 21.54
C MET A 236 21.77 -28.60 21.52
N GLU A 237 21.60 -28.03 20.35
CA GLU A 237 21.55 -26.57 20.13
C GLU A 237 20.25 -26.26 19.42
N ASN A 238 19.25 -25.80 20.19
CA ASN A 238 17.88 -25.65 19.73
C ASN A 238 17.70 -24.35 18.95
N ALA A 239 17.39 -24.45 17.66
CA ALA A 239 17.20 -23.31 16.77
C ALA A 239 16.09 -22.34 17.22
N ILE A 240 15.03 -22.84 17.89
CA ILE A 240 13.96 -21.99 18.46
C ILE A 240 14.54 -21.05 19.52
N LYS A 241 15.41 -21.57 20.40
CA LYS A 241 16.03 -20.78 21.46
C LYS A 241 17.00 -19.77 20.88
N ILE A 242 17.83 -20.19 19.91
CA ILE A 242 18.78 -19.32 19.23
C ILE A 242 18.02 -18.14 18.56
N ALA A 243 16.93 -18.43 17.85
CA ALA A 243 16.10 -17.40 17.22
C ALA A 243 15.52 -16.40 18.23
N SER A 244 15.03 -16.90 19.36
CA SER A 244 14.48 -16.08 20.45
C SER A 244 15.56 -15.17 21.06
N GLU A 245 16.78 -15.70 21.27
CA GLU A 245 17.92 -14.93 21.80
C GLU A 245 18.37 -13.86 20.80
N ILE A 246 18.37 -14.13 19.50
CA ILE A 246 18.71 -13.13 18.46
C ILE A 246 17.73 -11.97 18.52
N ILE A 247 16.42 -12.24 18.55
CA ILE A 247 15.39 -11.20 18.67
C ILE A 247 15.58 -10.43 19.98
N ALA A 248 15.84 -11.13 21.09
CA ALA A 248 16.05 -10.49 22.40
C ALA A 248 17.35 -9.68 22.49
N ALA A 249 18.33 -9.95 21.61
CA ALA A 249 19.61 -9.22 21.56
C ALA A 249 19.54 -7.90 20.77
N LEU A 250 18.45 -7.68 20.02
CA LEU A 250 18.20 -6.40 19.34
C LEU A 250 17.96 -5.27 20.36
N PRO A 251 18.24 -4.01 20.01
CA PRO A 251 17.93 -2.87 20.85
C PRO A 251 16.46 -2.87 21.29
N LYS A 252 16.18 -2.54 22.55
CA LYS A 252 14.81 -2.55 23.11
C LYS A 252 14.23 -1.15 23.29
N ASP A 253 15.08 -0.15 23.23
CA ASP A 253 14.77 1.26 23.50
C ASP A 253 14.89 2.14 22.24
N LYS A 254 15.21 1.55 21.12
CA LYS A 254 15.38 2.20 19.81
C LYS A 254 15.36 1.18 18.68
N LEU A 255 15.25 1.65 17.45
CA LEU A 255 15.32 0.85 16.23
C LEU A 255 14.22 -0.24 16.14
N SER A 256 13.06 0.00 16.77
CA SER A 256 11.87 -0.83 16.58
C SER A 256 10.66 0.08 16.37
N PRO A 257 9.62 -0.35 15.64
CA PRO A 257 8.42 0.49 15.42
C PRO A 257 7.77 0.98 16.72
N GLU A 258 7.89 0.19 17.80
CA GLU A 258 7.33 0.51 19.10
C GLU A 258 8.11 1.61 19.85
N THR A 259 9.29 1.96 19.38
CA THR A 259 10.21 2.90 20.07
C THR A 259 10.71 4.02 19.18
N THR A 260 10.28 4.07 17.93
CA THR A 260 10.68 5.07 16.94
C THR A 260 9.50 5.95 16.53
N GLU A 261 9.79 7.19 16.18
CA GLU A 261 8.82 8.16 15.69
C GLU A 261 9.37 8.99 14.53
N HIS A 262 8.49 9.67 13.82
CA HIS A 262 8.81 10.56 12.71
C HIS A 262 9.68 9.87 11.63
N LYS A 263 10.92 10.35 11.44
CA LYS A 263 11.85 9.87 10.40
C LYS A 263 12.94 8.93 10.94
N GLU A 264 12.69 8.30 12.06
CA GLU A 264 13.59 7.30 12.60
C GLU A 264 13.43 5.95 11.92
N GLY A 265 14.56 5.30 11.64
CA GLY A 265 14.59 3.98 11.04
C GLY A 265 14.41 2.86 12.07
N PHE A 266 14.08 1.65 11.58
CA PHE A 266 13.83 0.50 12.45
C PHE A 266 14.23 -0.84 11.83
N ILE A 267 14.37 -1.85 12.71
CA ILE A 267 14.57 -3.27 12.41
C ILE A 267 13.37 -4.00 13.03
N HIS A 268 12.48 -4.55 12.23
CA HIS A 268 11.25 -5.16 12.73
C HIS A 268 11.13 -6.62 12.33
N PRO A 269 11.09 -7.58 13.31
CA PRO A 269 10.82 -8.97 13.02
C PRO A 269 9.32 -9.13 12.68
N MET A 270 9.04 -9.57 11.46
CA MET A 270 7.67 -9.76 10.95
C MET A 270 7.16 -11.18 11.12
N LYS A 271 8.06 -12.16 11.02
CA LYS A 271 7.68 -13.57 11.03
C LYS A 271 8.78 -14.43 11.63
N LEU A 272 8.38 -15.40 12.45
CA LEU A 272 9.25 -16.45 12.97
C LEU A 272 8.64 -17.82 12.65
N GLU A 273 9.33 -18.60 11.84
CA GLU A 273 9.05 -20.03 11.61
C GLU A 273 10.18 -20.85 12.23
N ALA A 274 9.87 -21.73 13.17
CA ALA A 274 10.93 -22.40 13.92
C ALA A 274 10.57 -23.84 14.30
N GLN A 275 11.59 -24.70 14.20
CA GLN A 275 11.62 -26.07 14.65
C GLN A 275 12.92 -26.30 15.42
N LEU A 276 13.10 -27.48 15.99
CA LEU A 276 14.28 -27.83 16.77
C LEU A 276 15.61 -27.65 16.00
N GLU A 277 15.62 -28.05 14.73
CA GLU A 277 16.81 -28.06 13.87
C GLU A 277 16.96 -26.81 12.99
N SER A 278 15.88 -26.06 12.80
CA SER A 278 15.91 -24.88 11.93
C SER A 278 14.96 -23.80 12.42
N ALA A 279 15.34 -22.55 12.20
CA ALA A 279 14.47 -21.42 12.38
C ALA A 279 14.73 -20.38 11.27
N LYS A 280 13.68 -19.68 10.88
CA LYS A 280 13.75 -18.55 9.96
C LYS A 280 13.05 -17.35 10.58
N ILE A 281 13.75 -16.23 10.64
CA ILE A 281 13.18 -14.96 11.07
C ILE A 281 13.21 -14.03 9.87
N ASP A 282 12.05 -13.51 9.47
CA ASP A 282 11.94 -12.49 8.44
C ASP A 282 11.80 -11.10 9.09
N PHE A 283 12.63 -10.17 8.63
CA PHE A 283 12.69 -8.79 9.11
C PHE A 283 12.39 -7.83 7.97
N ILE A 284 11.76 -6.71 8.29
CA ILE A 284 11.80 -5.50 7.46
C ILE A 284 12.73 -4.47 8.11
N ILE A 285 13.50 -3.80 7.27
CA ILE A 285 14.45 -2.74 7.65
C ILE A 285 14.04 -1.48 6.93
N ARG A 286 13.85 -0.41 7.66
CA ARG A 286 13.38 0.88 7.14
C ARG A 286 14.25 2.01 7.67
N ASP A 287 14.54 2.97 6.81
CA ASP A 287 15.07 4.30 7.20
C ASP A 287 14.76 5.30 6.08
N PHE A 288 14.56 6.56 6.44
CA PHE A 288 14.40 7.63 5.43
C PHE A 288 15.71 7.94 4.71
N VAL A 289 16.84 7.60 5.30
CA VAL A 289 18.18 7.79 4.73
C VAL A 289 18.72 6.44 4.26
N THR A 290 18.76 6.22 2.94
CA THR A 290 19.15 4.95 2.32
C THR A 290 20.48 4.38 2.85
N SER A 291 21.48 5.24 3.07
CA SER A 291 22.79 4.79 3.57
C SER A 291 22.75 4.15 4.96
N LYS A 292 21.76 4.51 5.80
CA LYS A 292 21.59 3.94 7.15
C LYS A 292 21.03 2.52 7.15
N LEU A 293 20.41 2.05 6.06
CA LEU A 293 19.92 0.66 5.98
C LEU A 293 21.03 -0.35 6.26
N ASN A 294 22.23 -0.13 5.71
CA ASN A 294 23.38 -1.00 5.96
C ASN A 294 23.85 -0.95 7.42
N ASP A 295 23.73 0.19 8.10
CA ASP A 295 24.04 0.30 9.53
C ASP A 295 23.04 -0.52 10.35
N HIS A 296 21.75 -0.50 10.00
CA HIS A 296 20.72 -1.32 10.65
C HIS A 296 20.94 -2.81 10.39
N VAL A 297 21.27 -3.21 9.16
CA VAL A 297 21.62 -4.61 8.84
C VAL A 297 22.84 -5.05 9.65
N LYS A 298 23.82 -4.17 9.85
CA LYS A 298 24.97 -4.45 10.69
C LYS A 298 24.56 -4.70 12.15
N VAL A 299 23.65 -3.92 12.71
CA VAL A 299 23.10 -4.15 14.06
C VAL A 299 22.45 -5.54 14.16
N LEU A 300 21.66 -5.94 13.17
CA LEU A 300 21.06 -7.27 13.11
C LEU A 300 22.13 -8.36 13.04
N LYS A 301 23.14 -8.17 12.20
CA LYS A 301 24.28 -9.10 12.07
C LYS A 301 25.05 -9.22 13.38
N ASP A 302 25.37 -8.11 14.04
CA ASP A 302 26.08 -8.09 15.32
C ASP A 302 25.27 -8.84 16.41
N ALA A 303 23.93 -8.71 16.40
CA ALA A 303 23.06 -9.49 17.29
C ALA A 303 23.15 -11.00 17.01
N CYS A 304 23.13 -11.41 15.74
CA CYS A 304 23.31 -12.81 15.35
C CYS A 304 24.66 -13.35 15.79
N GLU A 305 25.75 -12.60 15.55
CA GLU A 305 27.11 -13.01 15.91
C GLU A 305 27.27 -13.14 17.43
N LYS A 306 26.72 -12.20 18.19
CA LYS A 306 26.72 -12.23 19.65
C LYS A 306 26.05 -13.47 20.23
N VAL A 307 24.98 -13.93 19.61
CA VAL A 307 24.24 -15.10 20.08
C VAL A 307 24.89 -16.40 19.62
N ILE A 308 25.21 -16.49 18.31
CA ILE A 308 25.68 -17.76 17.72
C ILE A 308 27.02 -18.24 18.31
N ILE A 309 27.84 -17.36 18.83
CA ILE A 309 29.13 -17.70 19.49
C ILE A 309 28.93 -18.66 20.67
N ASN A 310 27.72 -18.67 21.28
CA ASN A 310 27.39 -19.58 22.39
C ASN A 310 26.90 -20.97 21.89
N TYR A 311 26.79 -21.16 20.55
CA TYR A 311 26.26 -22.36 19.91
C TYR A 311 27.26 -22.86 18.84
N PRO A 312 28.37 -23.48 19.25
CA PRO A 312 29.52 -23.75 18.38
C PRO A 312 29.24 -24.73 17.22
N ASN A 313 28.18 -25.53 17.31
CA ASN A 313 27.80 -26.47 16.26
C ASN A 313 26.64 -25.97 15.38
N SER A 314 26.07 -24.83 15.74
CA SER A 314 24.99 -24.16 14.99
C SER A 314 25.57 -23.06 14.08
N LYS A 315 24.80 -22.69 13.07
CA LYS A 315 25.19 -21.64 12.14
C LYS A 315 23.96 -20.80 11.76
N TYR A 316 24.21 -19.61 11.27
CA TYR A 316 23.20 -18.77 10.67
C TYR A 316 23.63 -18.27 9.29
N THR A 317 22.63 -17.90 8.48
CA THR A 317 22.81 -17.16 7.23
C THR A 317 21.90 -15.94 7.28
N LEU A 318 22.43 -14.77 6.95
CA LEU A 318 21.66 -13.53 6.81
C LEU A 318 21.62 -13.17 5.33
N ASN A 319 20.40 -13.10 4.78
CA ASN A 319 20.14 -12.66 3.42
C ASN A 319 19.47 -11.29 3.48
N GLN A 320 19.98 -10.34 2.69
CA GLN A 320 19.42 -9.00 2.52
C GLN A 320 18.92 -8.86 1.10
N THR A 321 17.73 -8.27 0.92
CA THR A 321 17.13 -8.01 -0.38
C THR A 321 16.59 -6.58 -0.40
N GLU A 322 17.00 -5.82 -1.38
CA GLU A 322 16.43 -4.49 -1.64
C GLU A 322 14.95 -4.61 -2.01
N GLN A 323 14.10 -3.76 -1.41
CA GLN A 323 12.70 -3.65 -1.75
C GLN A 323 12.43 -2.38 -2.56
N TYR A 324 12.67 -1.21 -1.96
CA TYR A 324 12.53 0.09 -2.64
C TYR A 324 13.39 1.15 -1.97
N ARG A 325 13.53 2.30 -2.64
CA ARG A 325 14.28 3.46 -2.15
C ARG A 325 13.37 4.66 -1.98
N ASN A 326 13.76 5.55 -1.08
CA ASN A 326 13.03 6.78 -0.78
C ASN A 326 12.82 7.59 -2.06
N MET A 327 11.55 7.84 -2.42
CA MET A 327 11.21 8.58 -3.63
C MET A 327 11.76 10.00 -3.64
N LYS A 328 12.03 10.59 -2.48
CA LYS A 328 12.63 11.93 -2.37
C LYS A 328 13.99 12.02 -3.05
N GLU A 329 14.76 10.93 -3.07
CA GLU A 329 16.07 10.90 -3.76
C GLU A 329 15.94 11.20 -5.26
N VAL A 330 14.79 10.88 -5.86
CA VAL A 330 14.46 11.19 -7.26
C VAL A 330 13.76 12.55 -7.35
N LEU A 331 12.78 12.80 -6.49
CA LEU A 331 11.95 14.01 -6.54
C LEU A 331 12.71 15.30 -6.33
N VAL A 332 13.82 15.31 -5.59
CA VAL A 332 14.68 16.49 -5.43
C VAL A 332 15.23 17.02 -6.75
N ASN A 333 15.35 16.15 -7.76
CA ASN A 333 15.78 16.52 -9.11
C ASN A 333 14.59 16.94 -10.02
N HIS A 334 13.36 16.79 -9.54
CA HIS A 334 12.12 17.09 -10.25
C HIS A 334 11.15 17.94 -9.40
N PRO A 335 11.57 19.10 -8.87
CA PRO A 335 10.78 19.87 -7.90
C PRO A 335 9.42 20.34 -8.44
N GLN A 336 9.27 20.43 -9.78
CA GLN A 336 8.02 20.79 -10.43
C GLN A 336 6.90 19.77 -10.16
N VAL A 337 7.21 18.49 -9.94
CA VAL A 337 6.21 17.44 -9.64
C VAL A 337 5.45 17.83 -8.38
N MET A 338 6.18 18.14 -7.30
CA MET A 338 5.58 18.56 -6.04
C MET A 338 4.89 19.91 -6.15
N SER A 339 5.51 20.88 -6.84
CA SER A 339 4.90 22.21 -6.98
C SER A 339 3.57 22.17 -7.73
N TYR A 340 3.42 21.32 -8.74
CA TYR A 340 2.15 21.14 -9.46
C TYR A 340 1.06 20.53 -8.55
N ALA A 341 1.40 19.52 -7.75
CA ALA A 341 0.45 18.91 -6.82
C ALA A 341 -0.01 19.92 -5.75
N VAL A 342 0.95 20.64 -5.13
CA VAL A 342 0.66 21.70 -4.16
C VAL A 342 -0.25 22.76 -4.74
N GLN A 343 0.07 23.27 -5.93
CA GLN A 343 -0.75 24.26 -6.60
C GLN A 343 -2.16 23.75 -6.89
N ALA A 344 -2.29 22.49 -7.37
CA ALA A 344 -3.59 21.90 -7.68
C ALA A 344 -4.47 21.78 -6.42
N ILE A 345 -3.90 21.36 -5.29
CA ILE A 345 -4.60 21.27 -4.00
C ILE A 345 -5.06 22.66 -3.54
N GLN A 346 -4.18 23.66 -3.61
CA GLN A 346 -4.51 25.03 -3.24
C GLN A 346 -5.59 25.65 -4.14
N GLU A 347 -5.51 25.44 -5.46
CA GLU A 347 -6.53 25.90 -6.41
C GLU A 347 -7.88 25.22 -6.23
N ALA A 348 -7.89 23.99 -5.71
CA ALA A 348 -9.12 23.29 -5.29
C ALA A 348 -9.72 23.87 -3.99
N GLY A 349 -9.01 24.78 -3.30
CA GLY A 349 -9.44 25.35 -2.02
C GLY A 349 -9.32 24.37 -0.85
N ILE A 350 -8.48 23.36 -1.00
CA ILE A 350 -8.20 22.34 0.02
C ILE A 350 -6.99 22.80 0.84
N PRO A 351 -7.07 22.80 2.20
CA PRO A 351 -5.88 23.05 3.03
C PRO A 351 -4.85 21.90 2.84
N LEU A 352 -3.58 22.27 2.84
CA LEU A 352 -2.43 21.36 2.77
C LEU A 352 -1.96 21.01 4.16
#